data_a962265f0c75569b82e4b600b5871314
#
_entry.id   a962265f0c75569b82e4b600b5871314
#
_cell.length_a   1.000
_cell.length_b   1.000
_cell.length_c   1.000
_cell.angle_alpha   90.00
_cell.angle_beta   90.00
_cell.angle_gamma   90.00
#
_symmetry.space_group_name_H-M   'P 1'
#
loop_
_entity.id
_entity.type
_entity.pdbx_description
1 polymer ?
#
loop_
_entity_poly.entity_id
_entity_poly.type
_entity_poly.pdbx_seq_one_letter_code
_entity_poly.pdbx_strand_id
1 'polypeptide(L)'
;LGAMCAWMAEQAEALEIDIFPGYAAADIHYTEDGSVGGVIIGDMGVGGDGQPRDTYMQGIEIHAPVTIISEGVRGHLAKRLIRKFQLDKNCDPQTYGIGMKELWRVQPGKSKPGLVQHTAGWPLDTNIYGGSFIYHLDKDRIAIGFVCGLDYHDPEFMPFEAFQQMKHHPMVKEMLEGGEILSSGARAISEGGYQSLPQTEMPGAMIIGDSAGTLNVPKIKGVHQAMKCGILAADHLAETGAPAGFDARLRDSEVVKELHKVRNIRPAFYKGFWRGFIRAAIETVTAGKLQTTLSIHADDTSHQKHDNYTTPDRAWVERDQAPRDRLASVYFDATEHDDDQPVH
;
A
#
# COMPACT_ATOMS: atom_id res chain seq x y z
N LEU A 1 -1.06 9.11 -9.73
CA LEU A 1 0.20 8.36 -9.84
C LEU A 1 0.43 7.82 -11.24
N GLY A 2 -0.55 7.18 -11.90
CA GLY A 2 -0.37 6.58 -13.21
C GLY A 2 0.26 7.53 -14.24
N ALA A 3 -0.30 8.73 -14.41
CA ALA A 3 0.28 9.73 -15.32
C ALA A 3 1.72 10.14 -14.96
N MET A 4 2.05 10.21 -13.66
CA MET A 4 3.42 10.51 -13.22
C MET A 4 4.37 9.35 -13.53
N CYS A 5 3.95 8.10 -13.30
CA CYS A 5 4.77 6.93 -13.62
C CYS A 5 5.00 6.81 -15.13
N ALA A 6 3.97 7.05 -15.96
CA ALA A 6 4.13 7.06 -17.41
C ALA A 6 5.16 8.15 -17.87
N TRP A 7 5.03 9.37 -17.36
CA TRP A 7 6.00 10.41 -17.65
C TRP A 7 7.42 10.06 -17.18
N MET A 8 7.55 9.45 -15.98
CA MET A 8 8.87 9.02 -15.48
C MET A 8 9.47 7.91 -16.35
N ALA A 9 8.64 7.00 -16.87
CA ALA A 9 9.11 5.97 -17.79
C ALA A 9 9.69 6.56 -19.06
N GLU A 10 9.01 7.54 -19.68
CA GLU A 10 9.53 8.26 -20.84
C GLU A 10 10.88 8.93 -20.55
N GLN A 11 11.07 9.49 -19.35
CA GLN A 11 12.35 10.08 -18.96
C GLN A 11 13.45 9.03 -18.75
N ALA A 12 13.09 7.85 -18.19
CA ALA A 12 14.03 6.76 -18.00
C ALA A 12 14.48 6.16 -19.35
N GLU A 13 13.57 5.95 -20.28
CA GLU A 13 13.88 5.50 -21.64
C GLU A 13 14.77 6.49 -22.38
N ALA A 14 14.55 7.81 -22.21
CA ALA A 14 15.41 8.85 -22.79
C ALA A 14 16.84 8.84 -22.21
N LEU A 15 17.04 8.21 -21.05
CA LEU A 15 18.35 7.96 -20.41
C LEU A 15 18.90 6.55 -20.71
N GLU A 16 18.35 5.87 -21.71
CA GLU A 16 18.75 4.51 -22.11
C GLU A 16 18.56 3.46 -20.99
N ILE A 17 17.55 3.67 -20.13
CA ILE A 17 17.16 2.69 -19.11
C ILE A 17 16.05 1.81 -19.70
N ASP A 18 16.29 0.52 -19.78
CA ASP A 18 15.32 -0.44 -20.27
C ASP A 18 14.18 -0.64 -19.26
N ILE A 19 12.94 -0.59 -19.75
CA ILE A 19 11.74 -0.85 -18.98
C ILE A 19 11.00 -2.02 -19.62
N PHE A 20 10.66 -3.03 -18.84
CA PHE A 20 10.02 -4.26 -19.31
C PHE A 20 8.60 -4.40 -18.71
N PRO A 21 7.58 -3.71 -19.24
CA PRO A 21 6.20 -3.86 -18.78
C PRO A 21 5.71 -5.30 -19.00
N GLY A 22 5.02 -5.86 -18.02
CA GLY A 22 4.48 -7.21 -18.10
C GLY A 22 5.47 -8.35 -17.78
N TYR A 23 6.74 -8.03 -17.54
CA TYR A 23 7.74 -9.03 -17.14
C TYR A 23 7.75 -9.20 -15.63
N ALA A 24 7.08 -10.22 -15.12
CA ALA A 24 7.03 -10.50 -13.70
C ALA A 24 8.27 -11.25 -13.23
N ALA A 25 9.01 -10.65 -12.26
CA ALA A 25 10.09 -11.33 -11.58
C ALA A 25 9.50 -12.40 -10.63
N ALA A 26 9.61 -13.67 -11.01
CA ALA A 26 9.01 -14.80 -10.31
C ALA A 26 9.92 -15.36 -9.19
N ASP A 27 11.23 -15.23 -9.34
CA ASP A 27 12.19 -15.74 -8.36
C ASP A 27 13.48 -14.90 -8.33
N ILE A 28 14.33 -15.18 -7.36
CA ILE A 28 15.65 -14.58 -7.20
C ILE A 28 16.70 -15.51 -7.78
N HIS A 29 17.57 -14.98 -8.63
CA HIS A 29 18.81 -15.63 -9.01
C HIS A 29 19.85 -15.43 -7.92
N TYR A 30 20.46 -16.50 -7.43
CA TYR A 30 21.54 -16.45 -6.44
C TYR A 30 22.85 -16.91 -7.06
N THR A 31 23.93 -16.21 -6.71
CA THR A 31 25.30 -16.62 -7.03
C THR A 31 25.74 -17.82 -6.19
N GLU A 32 26.87 -18.44 -6.53
CA GLU A 32 27.40 -19.62 -5.84
C GLU A 32 27.65 -19.37 -4.34
N ASP A 33 28.02 -18.15 -3.95
CA ASP A 33 28.23 -17.74 -2.57
C ASP A 33 26.93 -17.41 -1.82
N GLY A 34 25.77 -17.52 -2.50
CA GLY A 34 24.44 -17.27 -1.93
C GLY A 34 24.00 -15.80 -1.93
N SER A 35 24.79 -14.89 -2.51
CA SER A 35 24.41 -13.50 -2.72
C SER A 35 23.31 -13.40 -3.79
N VAL A 36 22.56 -12.29 -3.81
CA VAL A 36 21.62 -11.99 -4.89
C VAL A 36 22.41 -11.61 -6.13
N GLY A 37 22.20 -12.32 -7.24
CA GLY A 37 22.88 -12.07 -8.53
C GLY A 37 21.92 -11.58 -9.62
N GLY A 38 20.63 -11.38 -9.29
CA GLY A 38 19.63 -10.95 -10.26
C GLY A 38 18.25 -11.53 -9.95
N VAL A 39 17.40 -11.59 -10.98
CA VAL A 39 16.04 -12.11 -10.89
C VAL A 39 15.74 -13.10 -12.00
N ILE A 40 14.78 -13.98 -11.77
CA ILE A 40 14.24 -14.91 -12.74
C ILE A 40 12.85 -14.41 -13.14
N ILE A 41 12.68 -14.12 -14.42
CA ILE A 41 11.38 -13.78 -14.99
C ILE A 41 10.62 -15.08 -15.22
N GLY A 42 9.37 -15.15 -14.81
CA GLY A 42 8.50 -16.31 -15.06
C GLY A 42 8.08 -16.44 -16.53
N ASP A 43 7.57 -17.60 -16.88
CA ASP A 43 6.94 -17.80 -18.19
C ASP A 43 5.75 -16.83 -18.33
N MET A 44 5.60 -16.27 -19.53
CA MET A 44 4.50 -15.37 -19.88
C MET A 44 3.59 -16.01 -20.92
N GLY A 45 2.36 -15.48 -21.07
CA GLY A 45 1.40 -16.02 -22.01
C GLY A 45 0.92 -17.44 -21.66
N VAL A 46 0.81 -17.72 -20.35
CA VAL A 46 0.24 -18.96 -19.82
C VAL A 46 -1.15 -18.67 -19.30
N GLY A 47 -2.17 -19.33 -19.86
CA GLY A 47 -3.55 -19.14 -19.44
C GLY A 47 -3.86 -19.68 -18.05
N GLY A 48 -5.02 -19.33 -17.50
CA GLY A 48 -5.46 -19.78 -16.18
C GLY A 48 -5.58 -21.31 -16.03
N ASP A 49 -5.62 -22.05 -17.14
CA ASP A 49 -5.58 -23.51 -17.22
C ASP A 49 -4.16 -24.10 -17.22
N GLY A 50 -3.13 -23.25 -17.14
CA GLY A 50 -1.73 -23.63 -17.19
C GLY A 50 -1.20 -23.98 -18.58
N GLN A 51 -1.97 -23.72 -19.65
CA GLN A 51 -1.55 -24.00 -21.02
C GLN A 51 -0.97 -22.75 -21.69
N PRO A 52 0.09 -22.89 -22.53
CA PRO A 52 0.63 -21.80 -23.29
C PRO A 52 -0.38 -21.25 -24.29
N ARG A 53 -0.46 -19.94 -24.42
CA ARG A 53 -1.23 -19.20 -25.42
C ARG A 53 -0.33 -18.79 -26.60
N ASP A 54 -0.90 -18.15 -27.61
CA ASP A 54 -0.14 -17.62 -28.76
C ASP A 54 0.92 -16.58 -28.34
N THR A 55 0.73 -15.94 -27.17
CA THR A 55 1.63 -14.97 -26.56
C THR A 55 2.71 -15.59 -25.67
N TYR A 56 2.81 -16.93 -25.64
CA TYR A 56 3.76 -17.61 -24.76
C TYR A 56 5.21 -17.20 -25.02
N MET A 57 5.89 -16.83 -23.94
CA MET A 57 7.33 -16.58 -23.90
C MET A 57 7.93 -17.28 -22.70
N GLN A 58 8.98 -18.05 -22.95
CA GLN A 58 9.74 -18.69 -21.86
C GLN A 58 10.39 -17.65 -20.98
N GLY A 59 10.38 -17.87 -19.66
CA GLY A 59 11.08 -17.05 -18.69
C GLY A 59 12.59 -17.01 -18.91
N ILE A 60 13.21 -15.95 -18.45
CA ILE A 60 14.65 -15.69 -18.59
C ILE A 60 15.27 -15.31 -17.25
N GLU A 61 16.58 -15.52 -17.11
CA GLU A 61 17.36 -14.98 -16.00
C GLU A 61 17.94 -13.63 -16.39
N ILE A 62 17.79 -12.64 -15.50
CA ILE A 62 18.40 -11.33 -15.62
C ILE A 62 19.46 -11.21 -14.52
N HIS A 63 20.72 -11.14 -14.94
CA HIS A 63 21.85 -11.03 -14.04
C HIS A 63 22.22 -9.57 -13.82
N ALA A 64 22.48 -9.19 -12.57
CA ALA A 64 22.88 -7.82 -12.22
C ALA A 64 23.88 -7.84 -11.04
N PRO A 65 24.88 -6.94 -11.02
CA PRO A 65 25.78 -6.78 -9.88
C PRO A 65 25.05 -6.35 -8.61
N VAL A 66 23.95 -5.58 -8.74
CA VAL A 66 23.10 -5.15 -7.65
C VAL A 66 21.64 -5.21 -8.11
N THR A 67 20.78 -5.78 -7.27
CA THR A 67 19.33 -5.83 -7.48
C THR A 67 18.62 -4.95 -6.46
N ILE A 68 17.77 -4.04 -6.92
CA ILE A 68 16.94 -3.20 -6.05
C ILE A 68 15.51 -3.72 -6.06
N ILE A 69 15.01 -4.11 -4.89
CA ILE A 69 13.65 -4.63 -4.69
C ILE A 69 12.72 -3.48 -4.30
N SER A 70 11.75 -3.17 -5.15
CA SER A 70 10.77 -2.09 -4.96
C SER A 70 9.35 -2.51 -5.37
N GLU A 71 8.95 -3.74 -5.01
CA GLU A 71 7.69 -4.38 -5.39
C GLU A 71 6.45 -3.77 -4.71
N GLY A 72 6.64 -2.78 -3.85
CA GLY A 72 5.58 -2.24 -3.02
C GLY A 72 5.28 -3.11 -1.80
N VAL A 73 4.07 -2.94 -1.25
CA VAL A 73 3.65 -3.62 -0.02
C VAL A 73 3.56 -5.12 -0.23
N ARG A 74 4.18 -5.88 0.66
CA ARG A 74 4.17 -7.36 0.65
C ARG A 74 4.62 -7.99 -0.66
N GLY A 75 5.61 -7.40 -1.31
CA GLY A 75 6.24 -7.99 -2.48
C GLY A 75 6.67 -9.44 -2.23
N HIS A 76 6.46 -10.33 -3.18
CA HIS A 76 6.73 -11.76 -2.95
C HIS A 76 8.23 -12.07 -2.88
N LEU A 77 9.07 -11.38 -3.65
CA LEU A 77 10.53 -11.52 -3.56
C LEU A 77 11.07 -10.87 -2.30
N ALA A 78 10.58 -9.67 -1.94
CA ALA A 78 10.95 -9.00 -0.69
C ALA A 78 10.72 -9.89 0.52
N LYS A 79 9.56 -10.56 0.63
CA LYS A 79 9.27 -11.50 1.73
C LYS A 79 10.23 -12.68 1.78
N ARG A 80 10.63 -13.21 0.61
CA ARG A 80 11.59 -14.31 0.53
C ARG A 80 12.97 -13.87 0.98
N LEU A 81 13.42 -12.69 0.56
CA LEU A 81 14.71 -12.10 0.92
C LEU A 81 14.76 -11.76 2.41
N ILE A 82 13.72 -11.10 2.95
CA ILE A 82 13.62 -10.80 4.38
C ILE A 82 13.77 -12.07 5.21
N ARG A 83 13.06 -13.14 4.85
CA ARG A 83 13.15 -14.43 5.55
C ARG A 83 14.53 -15.10 5.40
N LYS A 84 15.07 -15.16 4.17
CA LYS A 84 16.35 -15.82 3.89
C LYS A 84 17.51 -15.15 4.63
N PHE A 85 17.55 -13.82 4.61
CA PHE A 85 18.64 -13.04 5.23
C PHE A 85 18.30 -12.58 6.66
N GLN A 86 17.12 -12.95 7.20
CA GLN A 86 16.66 -12.59 8.55
C GLN A 86 16.69 -11.06 8.80
N LEU A 87 16.26 -10.28 7.81
CA LEU A 87 16.37 -8.82 7.82
C LEU A 87 15.45 -8.15 8.85
N ASP A 88 14.39 -8.84 9.28
CA ASP A 88 13.39 -8.41 10.27
C ASP A 88 13.69 -8.83 11.71
N LYS A 89 14.85 -9.45 11.96
CA LYS A 89 15.20 -10.03 13.28
C LYS A 89 15.16 -9.02 14.44
N ASN A 90 15.44 -7.75 14.17
CA ASN A 90 15.60 -6.72 15.18
C ASN A 90 14.55 -5.59 15.06
N CYS A 91 13.43 -5.85 14.43
CA CYS A 91 12.33 -4.90 14.34
C CYS A 91 11.01 -5.54 14.77
N ASP A 92 10.02 -4.71 15.04
CA ASP A 92 8.67 -5.18 15.30
C ASP A 92 8.05 -5.76 14.02
N PRO A 93 7.06 -6.65 14.13
CA PRO A 93 6.38 -7.18 12.95
C PRO A 93 5.71 -6.06 12.15
N GLN A 94 5.64 -6.24 10.83
CA GLN A 94 4.89 -5.34 9.98
C GLN A 94 3.38 -5.54 10.18
N THR A 95 2.63 -4.46 10.18
CA THR A 95 1.17 -4.46 10.15
C THR A 95 0.67 -3.78 8.88
N TYR A 96 -0.54 -4.11 8.47
CA TYR A 96 -1.06 -3.73 7.17
C TYR A 96 -2.45 -3.11 7.26
N GLY A 97 -2.76 -2.26 6.29
CA GLY A 97 -4.10 -1.79 5.99
C GLY A 97 -4.49 -2.12 4.57
N ILE A 98 -5.76 -2.00 4.27
CA ILE A 98 -6.28 -2.03 2.90
C ILE A 98 -6.86 -0.66 2.55
N GLY A 99 -6.45 -0.12 1.41
CA GLY A 99 -7.01 1.08 0.84
C GLY A 99 -7.77 0.75 -0.44
N MET A 100 -9.01 1.23 -0.52
CA MET A 100 -9.85 1.14 -1.71
C MET A 100 -10.10 2.54 -2.23
N LYS A 101 -10.16 2.71 -3.53
CA LYS A 101 -10.32 4.02 -4.16
C LYS A 101 -11.20 3.89 -5.40
N GLU A 102 -12.08 4.86 -5.59
CA GLU A 102 -12.84 5.06 -6.81
C GLU A 102 -12.62 6.48 -7.36
N LEU A 103 -12.55 6.58 -8.67
CA LEU A 103 -12.58 7.85 -9.38
C LEU A 103 -13.97 8.02 -9.98
N TRP A 104 -14.62 9.10 -9.61
CA TRP A 104 -15.98 9.42 -10.06
C TRP A 104 -16.00 10.62 -10.99
N ARG A 105 -16.79 10.54 -12.04
CA ARG A 105 -17.30 11.72 -12.75
C ARG A 105 -18.60 12.12 -12.08
N VAL A 106 -18.70 13.35 -11.63
CA VAL A 106 -19.85 13.87 -10.91
C VAL A 106 -20.59 14.92 -11.74
N GLN A 107 -21.82 15.19 -11.36
CA GLN A 107 -22.64 16.21 -12.03
C GLN A 107 -22.00 17.62 -11.91
N PRO A 108 -22.23 18.51 -12.90
CA PRO A 108 -21.70 19.86 -12.87
C PRO A 108 -22.03 20.60 -11.57
N GLY A 109 -21.01 21.24 -10.99
CA GLY A 109 -21.14 22.02 -9.76
C GLY A 109 -20.99 21.21 -8.46
N LYS A 110 -20.93 19.87 -8.51
CA LYS A 110 -20.72 19.03 -7.33
C LYS A 110 -19.24 18.92 -6.92
N SER A 111 -18.31 19.09 -7.85
CA SER A 111 -16.88 19.14 -7.54
C SER A 111 -16.45 20.58 -7.18
N LYS A 112 -15.51 20.67 -6.23
CA LYS A 112 -14.86 21.92 -5.79
C LYS A 112 -13.34 21.75 -5.95
N PRO A 113 -12.76 21.98 -7.14
CA PRO A 113 -11.37 21.66 -7.44
C PRO A 113 -10.41 22.17 -6.37
N GLY A 114 -9.50 21.27 -5.93
CA GLY A 114 -8.53 21.53 -4.88
C GLY A 114 -9.03 21.29 -3.45
N LEU A 115 -10.32 21.05 -3.23
CA LEU A 115 -10.83 20.67 -1.91
C LEU A 115 -10.36 19.25 -1.59
N VAL A 116 -9.76 19.09 -0.41
CA VAL A 116 -9.35 17.81 0.18
C VAL A 116 -10.04 17.64 1.51
N GLN A 117 -10.72 16.53 1.68
CA GLN A 117 -11.40 16.17 2.91
C GLN A 117 -10.91 14.81 3.41
N HIS A 118 -10.68 14.71 4.69
CA HIS A 118 -10.39 13.45 5.38
C HIS A 118 -11.44 13.21 6.45
N THR A 119 -11.83 11.96 6.63
CA THR A 119 -12.74 11.56 7.70
C THR A 119 -12.13 10.44 8.53
N ALA A 120 -12.65 10.25 9.74
CA ALA A 120 -12.29 9.13 10.61
C ALA A 120 -13.55 8.61 11.30
N GLY A 121 -13.56 7.34 11.68
CA GLY A 121 -14.70 6.69 12.33
C GLY A 121 -15.70 6.14 11.31
N TRP A 122 -16.97 6.46 11.49
CA TRP A 122 -18.06 5.86 10.70
C TRP A 122 -17.72 5.70 9.21
N PRO A 123 -17.99 4.53 8.57
CA PRO A 123 -18.71 3.36 9.07
C PRO A 123 -17.88 2.40 9.94
N LEU A 124 -16.62 2.72 10.21
CA LEU A 124 -15.79 1.96 11.13
C LEU A 124 -16.23 2.19 12.58
N ASP A 125 -16.21 1.13 13.38
CA ASP A 125 -16.35 1.27 14.80
C ASP A 125 -15.10 1.87 15.46
N THR A 126 -15.16 2.10 16.78
CA THR A 126 -14.06 2.74 17.52
C THR A 126 -12.81 1.85 17.71
N ASN A 127 -12.89 0.58 17.33
CA ASN A 127 -11.82 -0.40 17.49
C ASN A 127 -11.07 -0.66 16.18
N ILE A 128 -11.63 -0.20 15.04
CA ILE A 128 -10.99 -0.34 13.73
C ILE A 128 -10.30 0.96 13.36
N TYR A 129 -8.98 0.88 13.16
CA TYR A 129 -8.21 2.01 12.68
C TYR A 129 -8.49 2.28 11.21
N GLY A 130 -8.84 3.53 10.86
CA GLY A 130 -9.10 3.87 9.46
C GLY A 130 -9.92 5.14 9.28
N GLY A 131 -10.36 5.34 8.05
CA GLY A 131 -11.14 6.49 7.63
C GLY A 131 -11.23 6.62 6.12
N SER A 132 -11.68 7.78 5.64
CA SER A 132 -11.81 8.03 4.22
C SER A 132 -11.14 9.33 3.79
N PHE A 133 -10.93 9.44 2.49
CA PHE A 133 -10.50 10.67 1.85
C PHE A 133 -11.39 10.98 0.65
N ILE A 134 -11.58 12.27 0.38
CA ILE A 134 -12.33 12.78 -0.76
C ILE A 134 -11.50 13.90 -1.37
N TYR A 135 -11.08 13.72 -2.62
CA TYR A 135 -10.26 14.67 -3.35
C TYR A 135 -11.00 15.19 -4.57
N HIS A 136 -11.30 16.47 -4.59
CA HIS A 136 -11.89 17.14 -5.74
C HIS A 136 -10.77 17.53 -6.72
N LEU A 137 -10.62 16.75 -7.79
CA LEU A 137 -9.48 16.85 -8.69
C LEU A 137 -9.63 18.01 -9.67
N ASP A 138 -10.80 18.12 -10.30
CA ASP A 138 -11.12 19.16 -11.29
C ASP A 138 -12.64 19.46 -11.30
N LYS A 139 -13.15 20.01 -12.41
CA LYS A 139 -14.53 20.49 -12.49
C LYS A 139 -15.60 19.41 -12.29
N ASP A 140 -15.30 18.17 -12.67
CA ASP A 140 -16.27 17.08 -12.71
C ASP A 140 -15.72 15.75 -12.16
N ARG A 141 -14.46 15.70 -11.66
CA ARG A 141 -13.87 14.47 -11.13
C ARG A 141 -13.56 14.56 -9.64
N ILE A 142 -14.00 13.56 -8.93
CA ILE A 142 -13.74 13.36 -7.50
C ILE A 142 -13.15 11.98 -7.29
N ALA A 143 -12.05 11.90 -6.56
CA ALA A 143 -11.52 10.63 -6.08
C ALA A 143 -11.96 10.44 -4.63
N ILE A 144 -12.65 9.34 -4.37
CA ILE A 144 -13.01 8.91 -3.02
C ILE A 144 -12.21 7.67 -2.67
N GLY A 145 -11.84 7.53 -1.41
CA GLY A 145 -11.15 6.34 -0.95
C GLY A 145 -11.43 6.07 0.52
N PHE A 146 -11.23 4.81 0.88
CA PHE A 146 -11.48 4.28 2.20
C PHE A 146 -10.31 3.40 2.61
N VAL A 147 -9.81 3.57 3.82
CA VAL A 147 -8.66 2.83 4.35
C VAL A 147 -9.03 2.26 5.70
N CYS A 148 -8.72 0.98 5.94
CA CYS A 148 -8.81 0.40 7.27
C CYS A 148 -7.62 -0.52 7.54
N GLY A 149 -7.17 -0.56 8.81
CA GLY A 149 -6.21 -1.54 9.29
C GLY A 149 -6.76 -2.95 9.19
N LEU A 150 -5.90 -3.92 8.88
CA LEU A 150 -6.27 -5.34 8.76
C LEU A 150 -6.16 -6.09 10.10
N ASP A 151 -5.89 -5.38 11.18
CA ASP A 151 -5.83 -5.88 12.56
C ASP A 151 -7.20 -5.80 13.30
N TYR A 152 -8.31 -5.76 12.58
CA TYR A 152 -9.65 -5.77 13.15
C TYR A 152 -9.98 -7.11 13.83
N HIS A 153 -10.80 -7.04 14.90
CA HIS A 153 -11.12 -8.21 15.73
C HIS A 153 -12.27 -9.06 15.20
N ASP A 154 -13.14 -8.46 14.40
CA ASP A 154 -14.32 -9.15 13.84
C ASP A 154 -13.94 -9.87 12.54
N PRO A 155 -13.93 -11.23 12.51
CA PRO A 155 -13.56 -11.98 11.33
C PRO A 155 -14.58 -11.85 10.17
N GLU A 156 -15.77 -11.36 10.44
CA GLU A 156 -16.81 -11.15 9.43
C GLU A 156 -16.85 -9.70 8.91
N PHE A 157 -16.01 -8.80 9.46
CA PHE A 157 -15.90 -7.44 8.96
C PHE A 157 -15.38 -7.44 7.52
N MET A 158 -16.07 -6.71 6.66
CA MET A 158 -15.75 -6.63 5.24
C MET A 158 -15.39 -5.20 4.85
N PRO A 159 -14.11 -4.90 4.63
CA PRO A 159 -13.65 -3.56 4.25
C PRO A 159 -14.37 -2.98 3.03
N PHE A 160 -14.65 -3.81 2.02
CA PHE A 160 -15.38 -3.38 0.82
C PHE A 160 -16.82 -2.95 1.13
N GLU A 161 -17.54 -3.69 1.98
CA GLU A 161 -18.90 -3.29 2.40
C GLU A 161 -18.88 -1.99 3.20
N ALA A 162 -17.90 -1.82 4.08
CA ALA A 162 -17.75 -0.57 4.82
C ALA A 162 -17.48 0.61 3.87
N PHE A 163 -16.67 0.42 2.81
CA PHE A 163 -16.50 1.44 1.78
C PHE A 163 -17.79 1.76 1.05
N GLN A 164 -18.59 0.74 0.67
CA GLN A 164 -19.90 0.97 0.07
C GLN A 164 -20.82 1.73 1.03
N GLN A 165 -20.86 1.35 2.30
CA GLN A 165 -21.63 2.04 3.33
C GLN A 165 -21.22 3.51 3.48
N MET A 166 -19.94 3.83 3.43
CA MET A 166 -19.43 5.20 3.47
C MET A 166 -20.04 6.06 2.37
N LYS A 167 -20.27 5.53 1.18
CA LYS A 167 -20.89 6.26 0.05
C LYS A 167 -22.34 6.64 0.32
N HIS A 168 -23.03 5.97 1.25
CA HIS A 168 -24.40 6.31 1.66
C HIS A 168 -24.47 7.40 2.74
N HIS A 169 -23.32 7.87 3.26
CA HIS A 169 -23.31 9.03 4.13
C HIS A 169 -23.94 10.24 3.39
N PRO A 170 -24.87 10.99 4.00
CA PRO A 170 -25.61 12.06 3.30
C PRO A 170 -24.72 13.02 2.49
N MET A 171 -23.61 13.46 3.07
CA MET A 171 -22.63 14.34 2.40
C MET A 171 -21.98 13.68 1.17
N VAL A 172 -21.61 12.41 1.27
CA VAL A 172 -20.95 11.68 0.16
C VAL A 172 -21.98 11.34 -0.92
N LYS A 173 -23.16 10.85 -0.50
CA LYS A 173 -24.26 10.52 -1.41
C LYS A 173 -24.68 11.73 -2.25
N GLU A 174 -24.92 12.88 -1.63
CA GLU A 174 -25.28 14.13 -2.34
C GLU A 174 -24.22 14.49 -3.40
N MET A 175 -22.95 14.28 -3.09
CA MET A 175 -21.83 14.57 -3.99
C MET A 175 -21.80 13.63 -5.19
N LEU A 176 -22.05 12.33 -4.97
CA LEU A 176 -21.93 11.29 -5.99
C LEU A 176 -23.21 11.07 -6.80
N GLU A 177 -24.36 11.58 -6.34
CA GLU A 177 -25.67 11.37 -6.98
C GLU A 177 -25.67 11.80 -8.44
N GLY A 178 -26.10 10.89 -9.32
CA GLY A 178 -26.11 11.08 -10.78
C GLY A 178 -24.72 11.03 -11.42
N GLY A 179 -23.70 10.67 -10.66
CA GLY A 179 -22.34 10.45 -11.17
C GLY A 179 -22.12 9.03 -11.67
N GLU A 180 -20.95 8.79 -12.25
CA GLU A 180 -20.50 7.48 -12.73
C GLU A 180 -19.09 7.16 -12.22
N ILE A 181 -18.80 5.89 -11.98
CA ILE A 181 -17.45 5.43 -11.62
C ILE A 181 -16.63 5.32 -12.91
N LEU A 182 -15.49 6.01 -12.97
CA LEU A 182 -14.56 5.96 -14.09
C LEU A 182 -13.50 4.87 -13.94
N SER A 183 -13.07 4.63 -12.71
CA SER A 183 -12.12 3.59 -12.37
C SER A 183 -12.14 3.31 -10.88
N SER A 184 -11.72 2.11 -10.50
CA SER A 184 -11.55 1.72 -9.11
C SER A 184 -10.26 0.92 -8.92
N GLY A 185 -9.93 0.64 -7.68
CA GLY A 185 -8.82 -0.21 -7.32
C GLY A 185 -8.63 -0.29 -5.81
N ALA A 186 -7.97 -1.37 -5.41
CA ALA A 186 -7.59 -1.60 -4.02
C ALA A 186 -6.11 -1.90 -3.91
N ARG A 187 -5.50 -1.50 -2.80
CA ARG A 187 -4.09 -1.77 -2.51
C ARG A 187 -3.88 -1.95 -1.01
N ALA A 188 -3.11 -2.96 -0.65
CA ALA A 188 -2.58 -3.04 0.70
C ALA A 188 -1.58 -1.90 0.94
N ILE A 189 -1.46 -1.47 2.17
CA ILE A 189 -0.48 -0.49 2.65
C ILE A 189 0.23 -1.02 3.87
N SER A 190 1.52 -0.69 4.03
CA SER A 190 2.29 -1.02 5.22
C SER A 190 2.02 0.02 6.31
N GLU A 191 1.71 -0.42 7.53
CA GLU A 191 1.35 0.47 8.64
C GLU A 191 2.29 0.38 9.85
N GLY A 192 3.30 -0.50 9.83
CA GLY A 192 4.24 -0.67 10.93
C GLY A 192 5.19 0.51 11.11
N GLY A 193 5.55 1.20 10.02
CA GLY A 193 6.38 2.39 10.07
C GLY A 193 7.79 2.16 10.64
N TYR A 194 8.26 3.10 11.48
CA TYR A 194 9.62 3.12 12.01
C TYR A 194 10.03 1.83 12.72
N GLN A 195 9.16 1.28 13.58
CA GLN A 195 9.47 0.10 14.39
C GLN A 195 9.61 -1.17 13.57
N SER A 196 8.90 -1.24 12.44
CA SER A 196 8.86 -2.42 11.57
C SER A 196 9.79 -2.33 10.36
N LEU A 197 10.68 -1.32 10.33
CA LEU A 197 11.63 -1.14 9.25
C LEU A 197 12.73 -2.21 9.33
N PRO A 198 12.79 -3.17 8.38
CA PRO A 198 13.80 -4.21 8.37
C PRO A 198 15.19 -3.64 8.05
N GLN A 199 16.23 -4.44 8.15
CA GLN A 199 17.48 -4.15 7.49
C GLN A 199 17.25 -4.10 5.98
N THR A 200 17.75 -3.05 5.33
CA THR A 200 17.39 -2.73 3.94
C THR A 200 18.44 -3.14 2.91
N GLU A 201 19.52 -3.74 3.38
CA GLU A 201 20.61 -4.25 2.54
C GLU A 201 20.94 -5.70 2.82
N MET A 202 21.40 -6.40 1.81
CA MET A 202 21.93 -7.76 1.88
C MET A 202 22.97 -7.96 0.78
N PRO A 203 23.74 -9.06 0.77
CA PRO A 203 24.68 -9.32 -0.31
C PRO A 203 24.01 -9.31 -1.69
N GLY A 204 24.44 -8.40 -2.56
CA GLY A 204 23.95 -8.24 -3.93
C GLY A 204 22.61 -7.53 -4.09
N ALA A 205 21.92 -7.11 -3.00
CA ALA A 205 20.61 -6.44 -3.15
C ALA A 205 20.30 -5.44 -2.05
N MET A 206 19.28 -4.57 -2.37
CA MET A 206 18.66 -3.63 -1.45
C MET A 206 17.14 -3.70 -1.56
N ILE A 207 16.42 -3.41 -0.45
CA ILE A 207 14.97 -3.27 -0.41
C ILE A 207 14.65 -1.80 -0.10
N ILE A 208 13.79 -1.16 -0.92
CA ILE A 208 13.46 0.26 -0.79
C ILE A 208 11.96 0.53 -0.84
N GLY A 209 11.57 1.73 -0.45
CA GLY A 209 10.18 2.20 -0.53
C GLY A 209 9.23 1.35 0.30
N ASP A 210 8.02 1.10 -0.23
CA ASP A 210 7.00 0.35 0.51
C ASP A 210 7.34 -1.13 0.69
N SER A 211 8.27 -1.68 -0.11
CA SER A 211 8.82 -3.03 0.14
C SER A 211 9.58 -3.11 1.46
N ALA A 212 10.20 -1.99 1.88
CA ALA A 212 10.83 -1.84 3.20
C ALA A 212 9.86 -1.29 4.26
N GLY A 213 8.65 -0.86 3.89
CA GLY A 213 7.67 -0.30 4.82
C GLY A 213 7.87 1.17 5.18
N THR A 214 8.37 1.99 4.25
CA THR A 214 8.69 3.42 4.50
C THR A 214 7.49 4.37 4.42
N LEU A 215 6.26 3.87 4.31
CA LEU A 215 5.06 4.69 4.25
C LEU A 215 4.86 5.51 5.54
N ASN A 216 4.57 6.81 5.40
CA ASN A 216 4.14 7.65 6.51
C ASN A 216 2.63 7.48 6.74
N VAL A 217 2.26 6.60 7.66
CA VAL A 217 0.88 6.19 7.93
C VAL A 217 -0.04 7.37 8.27
N PRO A 218 0.28 8.24 9.23
CA PRO A 218 -0.61 9.36 9.58
C PRO A 218 -0.88 10.34 8.43
N LYS A 219 0.05 10.47 7.50
CA LYS A 219 -0.13 11.30 6.30
C LYS A 219 -0.83 10.54 5.16
N ILE A 220 -0.93 9.22 5.25
CA ILE A 220 -1.38 8.34 4.15
C ILE A 220 -0.54 8.63 2.88
N LYS A 221 0.77 8.81 3.05
CA LYS A 221 1.70 9.22 1.98
C LYS A 221 2.93 8.31 1.96
N GLY A 222 3.08 7.53 0.88
CA GLY A 222 4.25 6.67 0.62
C GLY A 222 5.11 7.16 -0.54
N VAL A 223 4.50 7.82 -1.54
CA VAL A 223 5.17 8.17 -2.81
C VAL A 223 6.44 8.99 -2.61
N HIS A 224 6.39 10.06 -1.82
CA HIS A 224 7.55 10.90 -1.57
C HIS A 224 8.67 10.15 -0.82
N GLN A 225 8.32 9.22 0.06
CA GLN A 225 9.30 8.37 0.75
C GLN A 225 9.93 7.37 -0.20
N ALA A 226 9.11 6.70 -1.04
CA ALA A 226 9.62 5.78 -2.05
C ALA A 226 10.58 6.47 -3.04
N MET A 227 10.23 7.68 -3.52
CA MET A 227 11.10 8.47 -4.40
C MET A 227 12.41 8.85 -3.70
N LYS A 228 12.36 9.32 -2.46
CA LYS A 228 13.57 9.62 -1.67
C LYS A 228 14.44 8.38 -1.46
N CYS A 229 13.84 7.22 -1.18
CA CYS A 229 14.59 5.97 -1.07
C CYS A 229 15.29 5.61 -2.39
N GLY A 230 14.62 5.80 -3.53
CA GLY A 230 15.22 5.58 -4.85
C GLY A 230 16.43 6.50 -5.10
N ILE A 231 16.31 7.79 -4.78
CA ILE A 231 17.41 8.75 -4.88
C ILE A 231 18.58 8.34 -3.98
N LEU A 232 18.29 8.02 -2.70
CA LEU A 232 19.34 7.58 -1.75
C LEU A 232 20.05 6.30 -2.20
N ALA A 233 19.31 5.35 -2.79
CA ALA A 233 19.88 4.12 -3.32
C ALA A 233 20.78 4.38 -4.53
N ALA A 234 20.34 5.23 -5.45
CA ALA A 234 21.11 5.62 -6.63
C ALA A 234 22.43 6.34 -6.23
N ASP A 235 22.33 7.34 -5.34
CA ASP A 235 23.50 8.06 -4.83
C ASP A 235 24.48 7.12 -4.12
N HIS A 236 23.94 6.20 -3.29
CA HIS A 236 24.78 5.23 -2.59
C HIS A 236 25.54 4.32 -3.56
N LEU A 237 24.86 3.79 -4.57
CA LEU A 237 25.49 2.92 -5.56
C LEU A 237 26.48 3.67 -6.46
N ALA A 238 26.19 4.92 -6.80
CA ALA A 238 27.13 5.75 -7.57
C ALA A 238 28.44 6.01 -6.81
N GLU A 239 28.36 6.12 -5.48
CA GLU A 239 29.51 6.37 -4.62
C GLU A 239 30.30 5.10 -4.26
N THR A 240 29.61 3.98 -4.07
CA THR A 240 30.21 2.76 -3.46
C THR A 240 30.27 1.56 -4.41
N GLY A 241 29.43 1.51 -5.41
CA GLY A 241 29.26 0.38 -6.32
C GLY A 241 28.62 -0.89 -5.66
N ALA A 242 28.19 -0.82 -4.40
CA ALA A 242 27.72 -1.99 -3.65
C ALA A 242 26.56 -1.65 -2.70
N PRO A 243 25.73 -2.64 -2.30
CA PRO A 243 24.65 -2.43 -1.34
C PRO A 243 25.13 -2.12 0.09
N ALA A 244 26.32 -2.57 0.46
CA ALA A 244 26.83 -2.49 1.83
C ALA A 244 26.93 -1.03 2.33
N GLY A 245 26.34 -0.76 3.51
CA GLY A 245 26.26 0.57 4.12
C GLY A 245 24.99 1.36 3.76
N PHE A 246 24.15 0.85 2.88
CA PHE A 246 22.90 1.52 2.52
C PHE A 246 21.91 1.62 3.69
N ASP A 247 21.78 0.57 4.51
CA ASP A 247 20.88 0.60 5.67
C ASP A 247 21.25 1.73 6.64
N ALA A 248 22.52 1.92 6.92
CA ALA A 248 22.98 3.01 7.77
C ALA A 248 22.67 4.39 7.16
N ARG A 249 22.90 4.55 5.84
CA ARG A 249 22.59 5.77 5.10
C ARG A 249 21.09 6.08 5.11
N LEU A 250 20.24 5.07 4.91
CA LEU A 250 18.79 5.23 4.96
C LEU A 250 18.32 5.62 6.37
N ARG A 251 18.85 4.97 7.41
CA ARG A 251 18.47 5.25 8.81
C ARG A 251 18.86 6.67 9.24
N ASP A 252 19.92 7.24 8.72
CA ASP A 252 20.28 8.64 8.98
C ASP A 252 19.56 9.66 8.09
N SER A 253 18.79 9.21 7.12
CA SER A 253 18.09 10.07 6.17
C SER A 253 16.85 10.74 6.75
N GLU A 254 16.34 11.76 6.03
CA GLU A 254 15.05 12.39 6.35
C GLU A 254 13.87 11.42 6.22
N VAL A 255 13.99 10.34 5.45
CA VAL A 255 12.95 9.29 5.34
C VAL A 255 12.69 8.69 6.73
N VAL A 256 13.71 8.18 7.37
CA VAL A 256 13.59 7.51 8.67
C VAL A 256 13.38 8.53 9.79
N LYS A 257 13.98 9.72 9.72
CA LYS A 257 13.70 10.81 10.66
C LYS A 257 12.24 11.25 10.65
N GLU A 258 11.60 11.28 9.48
CA GLU A 258 10.17 11.55 9.35
C GLU A 258 9.32 10.43 9.98
N LEU A 259 9.63 9.16 9.70
CA LEU A 259 8.95 8.02 10.32
C LEU A 259 9.09 8.03 11.85
N HIS A 260 10.29 8.33 12.35
CA HIS A 260 10.54 8.41 13.79
C HIS A 260 9.65 9.47 14.49
N LYS A 261 9.41 10.61 13.86
CA LYS A 261 8.55 11.67 14.43
C LYS A 261 7.10 11.23 14.64
N VAL A 262 6.62 10.27 13.87
CA VAL A 262 5.21 9.82 13.89
C VAL A 262 5.06 8.37 14.37
N ARG A 263 6.12 7.76 14.86
CA ARG A 263 6.22 6.32 15.15
C ARG A 263 5.17 5.77 16.10
N ASN A 264 4.65 6.61 17.00
CA ASN A 264 3.67 6.19 17.99
C ASN A 264 2.22 6.46 17.60
N ILE A 265 1.96 7.12 16.46
CA ILE A 265 0.59 7.47 16.08
C ILE A 265 -0.23 6.21 15.81
N ARG A 266 0.26 5.31 14.94
CA ARG A 266 -0.47 4.07 14.61
C ARG A 266 -0.69 3.17 15.86
N PRO A 267 0.32 2.80 16.64
CA PRO A 267 0.12 1.93 17.79
C PRO A 267 -0.66 2.58 18.94
N ALA A 268 -0.81 3.90 18.97
CA ALA A 268 -1.65 4.57 19.95
C ALA A 268 -3.12 4.13 19.86
N PHE A 269 -3.58 3.75 18.67
CA PHE A 269 -4.96 3.35 18.42
C PHE A 269 -5.30 1.90 18.81
N TYR A 270 -4.33 1.06 19.15
CA TYR A 270 -4.59 -0.32 19.64
C TYR A 270 -5.50 -0.38 20.89
N LYS A 271 -5.63 0.72 21.61
CA LYS A 271 -6.50 0.84 22.80
C LYS A 271 -7.78 1.64 22.55
N GLY A 272 -8.21 1.71 21.28
CA GLY A 272 -9.42 2.37 20.83
C GLY A 272 -9.21 3.83 20.39
N PHE A 273 -10.19 4.34 19.64
CA PHE A 273 -10.14 5.61 18.93
C PHE A 273 -9.81 6.82 19.83
N TRP A 274 -10.52 7.03 20.93
CA TRP A 274 -10.38 8.24 21.74
C TRP A 274 -9.02 8.34 22.45
N ARG A 275 -8.52 7.22 22.96
CA ARG A 275 -7.18 7.17 23.56
C ARG A 275 -6.09 7.36 22.50
N GLY A 276 -6.29 6.75 21.34
CA GLY A 276 -5.41 6.91 20.19
C GLY A 276 -5.34 8.35 19.74
N PHE A 277 -6.48 9.01 19.60
CA PHE A 277 -6.57 10.41 19.18
C PHE A 277 -5.81 11.36 20.12
N ILE A 278 -6.00 11.24 21.42
CA ILE A 278 -5.28 12.08 22.41
C ILE A 278 -3.76 11.85 22.32
N ARG A 279 -3.33 10.60 22.26
CA ARG A 279 -1.90 10.28 22.14
C ARG A 279 -1.31 10.76 20.81
N ALA A 280 -2.02 10.56 19.71
CA ALA A 280 -1.62 11.05 18.40
C ALA A 280 -1.50 12.59 18.36
N ALA A 281 -2.41 13.31 19.03
CA ALA A 281 -2.32 14.76 19.18
C ALA A 281 -1.04 15.18 19.94
N ILE A 282 -0.74 14.52 21.05
CA ILE A 282 0.50 14.77 21.83
C ILE A 282 1.73 14.47 20.98
N GLU A 283 1.75 13.33 20.29
CA GLU A 283 2.85 12.92 19.39
C GLU A 283 3.09 13.98 18.30
N THR A 284 2.00 14.46 17.69
CA THR A 284 2.06 15.48 16.63
C THR A 284 2.62 16.80 17.13
N VAL A 285 2.10 17.31 18.28
CA VAL A 285 2.54 18.59 18.87
C VAL A 285 3.99 18.53 19.31
N THR A 286 4.43 17.40 19.84
CA THR A 286 5.78 17.23 20.39
C THR A 286 6.78 16.69 19.37
N ALA A 287 6.33 16.39 18.13
CA ALA A 287 7.13 15.71 17.11
C ALA A 287 7.83 14.43 17.63
N GLY A 288 7.11 13.65 18.45
CA GLY A 288 7.58 12.40 19.02
C GLY A 288 8.58 12.50 20.17
N LYS A 289 8.86 13.70 20.69
CA LYS A 289 9.94 13.90 21.67
C LYS A 289 9.60 13.48 23.10
N LEU A 290 8.31 13.46 23.47
CA LEU A 290 7.87 13.20 24.85
C LEU A 290 7.46 11.77 25.14
N GLN A 291 7.41 10.90 24.12
CA GLN A 291 6.90 9.54 24.30
C GLN A 291 7.99 8.49 24.03
N THR A 292 7.98 7.44 24.85
CA THR A 292 8.73 6.22 24.55
C THR A 292 8.14 5.55 23.30
N THR A 293 8.96 4.85 22.54
CA THR A 293 8.50 4.10 21.36
C THR A 293 7.56 2.97 21.78
N LEU A 294 6.37 2.96 21.21
CA LEU A 294 5.38 1.90 21.40
C LEU A 294 5.66 0.75 20.43
N SER A 295 5.40 -0.48 20.86
CA SER A 295 5.54 -1.66 20.00
C SER A 295 4.39 -1.78 18.99
N ILE A 296 4.70 -2.33 17.83
CA ILE A 296 3.74 -2.77 16.82
C ILE A 296 3.43 -4.26 17.06
N HIS A 297 2.17 -4.63 16.95
CA HIS A 297 1.72 -6.01 17.04
C HIS A 297 1.51 -6.60 15.64
N ALA A 298 1.73 -7.90 15.49
CA ALA A 298 1.49 -8.60 14.24
C ALA A 298 0.00 -8.61 13.87
N ASP A 299 -0.28 -8.50 12.58
CA ASP A 299 -1.61 -8.73 12.01
C ASP A 299 -1.84 -10.24 11.87
N ASP A 300 -2.06 -10.91 12.98
CA ASP A 300 -2.41 -12.33 12.98
C ASP A 300 -3.87 -12.53 13.43
N THR A 301 -4.37 -13.75 13.25
CA THR A 301 -5.75 -14.09 13.61
C THR A 301 -5.96 -14.32 15.10
N SER A 302 -4.90 -14.23 15.93
CA SER A 302 -4.98 -14.54 17.36
C SER A 302 -5.85 -13.57 18.15
N HIS A 303 -6.04 -12.36 17.65
CA HIS A 303 -6.90 -11.34 18.26
C HIS A 303 -8.32 -11.31 17.69
N GLN A 304 -8.60 -12.07 16.63
CA GLN A 304 -9.96 -12.19 16.10
C GLN A 304 -10.84 -13.00 17.04
N LYS A 305 -12.02 -12.47 17.39
CA LYS A 305 -12.97 -13.09 18.31
C LYS A 305 -14.33 -13.17 17.68
N HIS A 306 -14.84 -14.38 17.54
CA HIS A 306 -16.18 -14.66 17.03
C HIS A 306 -17.28 -14.32 18.05
N ASP A 307 -16.97 -14.36 19.37
CA ASP A 307 -17.95 -14.26 20.44
C ASP A 307 -18.60 -12.88 20.61
N ASN A 308 -18.04 -11.84 19.98
CA ASN A 308 -18.55 -10.47 20.06
C ASN A 308 -19.13 -9.96 18.73
N TYR A 309 -19.35 -10.86 17.79
CA TYR A 309 -19.92 -10.48 16.51
C TYR A 309 -21.40 -10.11 16.66
N THR A 310 -21.72 -8.89 16.34
CA THR A 310 -23.08 -8.44 16.08
C THR A 310 -23.21 -8.24 14.59
N THR A 311 -24.17 -8.94 13.97
CA THR A 311 -24.46 -8.73 12.55
C THR A 311 -24.61 -7.24 12.28
N PRO A 312 -23.82 -6.65 11.39
CA PRO A 312 -23.94 -5.23 11.09
C PRO A 312 -25.37 -4.90 10.67
N ASP A 313 -25.90 -3.77 11.13
CA ASP A 313 -27.17 -3.27 10.65
C ASP A 313 -27.03 -2.92 9.16
N ARG A 314 -27.51 -3.83 8.31
CA ARG A 314 -27.54 -3.66 6.86
C ARG A 314 -28.77 -2.93 6.35
N ALA A 315 -29.60 -2.37 7.23
CA ALA A 315 -30.81 -1.63 6.84
C ALA A 315 -30.51 -0.46 5.89
N TRP A 316 -29.28 0.03 5.83
CA TRP A 316 -28.84 1.02 4.84
C TRP A 316 -28.89 0.48 3.41
N VAL A 317 -28.70 -0.85 3.20
CA VAL A 317 -28.76 -1.50 1.88
C VAL A 317 -30.18 -1.46 1.30
N GLU A 318 -31.20 -1.50 2.15
CA GLU A 318 -32.60 -1.54 1.72
C GLU A 318 -33.15 -0.17 1.30
N ARG A 319 -32.45 0.92 1.66
CA ARG A 319 -32.93 2.31 1.47
C ARG A 319 -32.51 2.94 0.16
N ASP A 320 -31.66 2.31 -0.61
CA ASP A 320 -31.09 2.93 -1.80
C ASP A 320 -31.09 2.02 -3.03
N GLN A 321 -31.11 2.63 -4.22
CA GLN A 321 -31.08 1.94 -5.51
C GLN A 321 -29.63 1.64 -6.01
N ALA A 322 -28.60 1.85 -5.17
CA ALA A 322 -27.24 1.49 -5.51
C ALA A 322 -27.09 -0.04 -5.66
N PRO A 323 -26.13 -0.54 -6.45
CA PRO A 323 -25.85 -1.96 -6.55
C PRO A 323 -25.62 -2.55 -5.16
N ARG A 324 -26.41 -3.55 -4.79
CA ARG A 324 -26.52 -4.05 -3.42
C ARG A 324 -25.76 -5.32 -3.17
N ASP A 325 -25.31 -5.97 -4.21
CA ASP A 325 -24.53 -7.19 -4.13
C ASP A 325 -23.11 -6.97 -4.62
N ARG A 326 -22.22 -7.85 -4.17
CA ARG A 326 -20.80 -7.76 -4.52
C ARG A 326 -20.54 -7.87 -6.00
N LEU A 327 -21.28 -8.73 -6.68
CA LEU A 327 -21.09 -8.98 -8.10
C LEU A 327 -21.44 -7.73 -8.91
N ALA A 328 -22.59 -7.12 -8.64
CA ALA A 328 -22.98 -5.87 -9.28
C ALA A 328 -22.00 -4.73 -8.98
N SER A 329 -21.47 -4.66 -7.75
CA SER A 329 -20.46 -3.66 -7.39
C SER A 329 -19.14 -3.87 -8.10
N VAL A 330 -18.70 -5.11 -8.34
CA VAL A 330 -17.51 -5.45 -9.12
C VAL A 330 -17.68 -5.11 -10.59
N TYR A 331 -18.87 -5.34 -11.16
CA TYR A 331 -19.18 -4.94 -12.55
C TYR A 331 -19.05 -3.43 -12.78
N PHE A 332 -19.27 -2.62 -11.75
CA PHE A 332 -19.12 -1.15 -11.86
C PHE A 332 -17.68 -0.68 -11.89
N ASP A 333 -16.73 -1.48 -11.44
CA ASP A 333 -15.33 -1.05 -11.43
C ASP A 333 -14.62 -1.29 -12.77
N ALA A 334 -15.27 -1.96 -13.70
CA ALA A 334 -14.77 -2.25 -15.04
C ALA A 334 -13.35 -2.85 -15.07
N THR A 335 -13.01 -3.63 -14.02
CA THR A 335 -11.74 -4.33 -13.97
C THR A 335 -11.82 -5.56 -14.85
N GLU A 336 -11.17 -5.53 -15.99
CA GLU A 336 -10.97 -6.67 -16.88
C GLU A 336 -9.52 -7.12 -16.80
N HIS A 337 -9.32 -8.42 -16.77
CA HIS A 337 -8.00 -9.05 -16.83
C HIS A 337 -7.93 -9.95 -18.06
N ASP A 338 -6.85 -9.84 -18.81
CA ASP A 338 -6.56 -10.77 -19.89
C ASP A 338 -6.28 -12.18 -19.34
N ASP A 339 -6.65 -13.23 -20.08
CA ASP A 339 -6.52 -14.61 -19.61
C ASP A 339 -5.04 -15.02 -19.34
N ASP A 340 -4.11 -14.40 -20.04
CA ASP A 340 -2.66 -14.62 -19.92
C ASP A 340 -1.94 -13.54 -19.10
N GLN A 341 -2.68 -12.68 -18.40
CA GLN A 341 -2.08 -11.64 -17.55
C GLN A 341 -1.40 -12.29 -16.34
N PRO A 342 -0.14 -11.93 -16.05
CA PRO A 342 0.55 -12.45 -14.86
C PRO A 342 -0.21 -12.15 -13.58
N VAL A 343 -0.49 -13.17 -12.78
CA VAL A 343 -1.08 -13.01 -11.45
C VAL A 343 0.06 -12.80 -10.45
N HIS A 344 0.02 -11.69 -9.76
CA HIS A 344 1.04 -11.30 -8.77
C HIS A 344 0.73 -11.78 -7.36
#